data_c4ad077d19a509723864448581950c4c
#
_entry.id   c4ad077d19a509723864448581950c4c
#
_cell.length_a   1.000
_cell.length_b   1.000
_cell.length_c   1.000
_cell.angle_alpha   90.00
_cell.angle_beta   90.00
_cell.angle_gamma   90.00
#
_symmetry.space_group_name_H-M   'P 1'
#
loop_
_entity.id
_entity.type
_entity.pdbx_description
1 polymer ?
#
loop_
_entity_poly.entity_id
_entity_poly.type
_entity_poly.pdbx_seq_one_letter_code
_entity_poly.pdbx_strand_id
1 'polypeptide(L)'
;WDSKDMELNSGSIDCIWNGFTINGREDDYTWSDPYLNNEQVMVVAADSGIEKLDDLAGKNVVVQAASAALDALNSDDNKDLTASFASLTENPDYNTAFMNLDSGAADAIAVDIGVAKYQLSQREEGKYVILDEPIQSEEYGIGFKKGNDELKDTVWEEVLKLYDAGEVDKLAEKYEVADMLCIGDDEKSDDKKDDASYSSLLV
;
A
#
# COMPACT_ATOMS: atom_id res chain seq x y z
N TRP A 1 0.57 6.39 14.18
CA TRP A 1 -0.28 5.44 13.46
C TRP A 1 -1.11 4.55 14.39
N ASP A 2 -0.54 4.06 15.49
CA ASP A 2 -1.19 3.14 16.43
C ASP A 2 -2.47 3.68 17.08
N SER A 3 -2.61 5.01 17.19
CA SER A 3 -3.78 5.66 17.80
C SER A 3 -4.92 5.96 16.81
N LYS A 4 -4.76 5.64 15.52
CA LYS A 4 -5.71 6.04 14.45
C LYS A 4 -7.16 5.68 14.75
N ASP A 5 -7.38 4.46 15.26
CA ASP A 5 -8.73 3.95 15.56
C ASP A 5 -9.37 4.68 16.74
N MET A 6 -8.57 4.96 17.77
CA MET A 6 -9.02 5.73 18.93
C MET A 6 -9.37 7.17 18.54
N GLU A 7 -8.55 7.83 17.73
CA GLU A 7 -8.77 9.18 17.23
C GLU A 7 -10.04 9.26 16.36
N LEU A 8 -10.22 8.31 15.45
CA LEU A 8 -11.41 8.22 14.60
C LEU A 8 -12.68 7.95 15.43
N ASN A 9 -12.62 6.98 16.36
CA ASN A 9 -13.77 6.60 17.17
C ASN A 9 -14.17 7.69 18.16
N SER A 10 -13.22 8.46 18.69
CA SER A 10 -13.49 9.60 19.60
C SER A 10 -14.00 10.85 18.85
N GLY A 11 -13.87 10.90 17.51
CA GLY A 11 -14.20 12.07 16.71
C GLY A 11 -13.12 13.17 16.77
N SER A 12 -11.90 12.84 17.18
CA SER A 12 -10.74 13.74 17.09
C SER A 12 -10.29 13.95 15.64
N ILE A 13 -10.53 12.96 14.79
CA ILE A 13 -10.40 13.00 13.33
C ILE A 13 -11.70 12.53 12.67
N ASP A 14 -11.98 13.02 11.47
CA ASP A 14 -13.19 12.71 10.72
C ASP A 14 -13.02 11.50 9.79
N CYS A 15 -11.80 11.29 9.29
CA CYS A 15 -11.43 10.16 8.44
C CYS A 15 -9.94 9.84 8.56
N ILE A 16 -9.56 8.68 8.04
CA ILE A 16 -8.16 8.26 7.84
C ILE A 16 -7.91 8.26 6.33
N TRP A 17 -7.08 9.20 5.86
CA TRP A 17 -6.72 9.36 4.45
C TRP A 17 -5.20 9.50 4.33
N ASN A 18 -4.51 8.38 4.48
CA ASN A 18 -3.05 8.35 4.50
C ASN A 18 -2.51 6.95 4.14
N GLY A 19 -2.66 6.55 2.86
CA GLY A 19 -2.22 5.23 2.44
C GLY A 19 -2.87 4.14 3.29
N PHE A 20 -4.20 4.14 3.37
CA PHE A 20 -4.92 3.27 4.29
C PHE A 20 -5.52 2.09 3.53
N THR A 21 -4.96 0.90 3.80
CA THR A 21 -5.31 -0.36 3.15
C THR A 21 -6.69 -0.84 3.53
N ILE A 22 -7.51 -1.12 2.53
CA ILE A 22 -8.86 -1.69 2.68
C ILE A 22 -8.77 -3.18 3.03
N ASN A 23 -7.91 -3.93 2.32
CA ASN A 23 -7.80 -5.38 2.41
C ASN A 23 -7.57 -5.86 3.84
N GLY A 24 -8.41 -6.77 4.29
CA GLY A 24 -8.41 -7.32 5.65
C GLY A 24 -9.06 -6.42 6.72
N ARG A 25 -9.61 -5.26 6.32
CA ARG A 25 -10.26 -4.27 7.20
C ARG A 25 -11.62 -3.82 6.68
N GLU A 26 -12.18 -4.54 5.72
CA GLU A 26 -13.42 -4.20 5.02
C GLU A 26 -14.59 -3.99 5.99
N ASP A 27 -14.63 -4.78 7.05
CA ASP A 27 -15.69 -4.75 8.04
C ASP A 27 -15.48 -3.76 9.20
N ASP A 28 -14.30 -3.15 9.32
CA ASP A 28 -13.94 -2.32 10.48
C ASP A 28 -14.34 -0.85 10.31
N TYR A 29 -14.45 -0.39 9.06
CA TYR A 29 -14.71 1.01 8.71
C TYR A 29 -15.86 1.13 7.72
N THR A 30 -16.30 2.37 7.49
CA THR A 30 -17.02 2.76 6.27
C THR A 30 -15.98 3.28 5.29
N TRP A 31 -15.83 2.62 4.14
CA TRP A 31 -14.80 2.92 3.16
C TRP A 31 -15.34 3.70 1.97
N SER A 32 -14.50 4.57 1.39
CA SER A 32 -14.70 5.00 0.00
C SER A 32 -14.44 3.83 -0.94
N ASP A 33 -14.77 4.00 -2.23
CA ASP A 33 -14.18 3.12 -3.24
C ASP A 33 -12.66 3.29 -3.24
N PRO A 34 -11.88 2.29 -3.73
CA PRO A 34 -10.43 2.40 -3.81
C PRO A 34 -10.01 3.51 -4.77
N TYR A 35 -8.91 4.19 -4.44
CA TYR A 35 -8.35 5.27 -5.27
C TYR A 35 -6.93 4.98 -5.77
N LEU A 36 -6.17 4.15 -5.09
CA LEU A 36 -4.84 3.69 -5.50
C LEU A 36 -4.66 2.19 -5.27
N ASN A 37 -4.11 1.50 -6.26
CA ASN A 37 -3.51 0.19 -6.06
C ASN A 37 -2.18 0.37 -5.31
N ASN A 38 -1.87 -0.56 -4.43
CA ASN A 38 -0.64 -0.54 -3.65
C ASN A 38 -0.04 -1.94 -3.53
N GLU A 39 1.22 -1.99 -3.11
CA GLU A 39 1.93 -3.24 -2.84
C GLU A 39 2.72 -3.11 -1.55
N GLN A 40 2.74 -4.17 -0.76
CA GLN A 40 3.70 -4.35 0.31
C GLN A 40 4.92 -5.05 -0.25
N VAL A 41 6.09 -4.45 -0.08
CA VAL A 41 7.35 -4.88 -0.71
C VAL A 41 8.47 -5.02 0.31
N MET A 42 9.57 -5.67 -0.12
CA MET A 42 10.81 -5.69 0.65
C MET A 42 11.83 -4.72 0.06
N VAL A 43 12.46 -3.93 0.94
CA VAL A 43 13.62 -3.09 0.62
C VAL A 43 14.85 -3.70 1.27
N VAL A 44 15.93 -3.83 0.48
CA VAL A 44 17.21 -4.40 0.92
C VAL A 44 18.37 -3.52 0.44
N ALA A 45 19.55 -3.67 1.04
CA ALA A 45 20.76 -3.04 0.50
C ALA A 45 21.13 -3.66 -0.86
N ALA A 46 21.52 -2.84 -1.83
CA ALA A 46 21.81 -3.30 -3.18
C ALA A 46 22.99 -4.29 -3.27
N ASP A 47 23.88 -4.25 -2.29
CA ASP A 47 25.05 -5.15 -2.20
C ASP A 47 24.82 -6.36 -1.25
N SER A 48 23.60 -6.53 -0.75
CA SER A 48 23.24 -7.60 0.20
C SER A 48 23.26 -9.01 -0.42
N GLY A 49 23.13 -9.11 -1.75
CA GLY A 49 22.95 -10.38 -2.45
C GLY A 49 21.56 -11.01 -2.26
N ILE A 50 20.59 -10.27 -1.72
CA ILE A 50 19.17 -10.65 -1.62
C ILE A 50 18.48 -10.16 -2.88
N GLU A 51 17.94 -11.05 -3.70
CA GLU A 51 17.33 -10.74 -4.99
C GLU A 51 15.83 -11.10 -5.03
N LYS A 52 15.35 -11.96 -4.13
CA LYS A 52 13.97 -12.44 -4.06
C LYS A 52 13.55 -12.74 -2.62
N LEU A 53 12.25 -12.96 -2.38
CA LEU A 53 11.70 -13.24 -1.05
C LEU A 53 12.33 -14.49 -0.39
N ASP A 54 12.62 -15.54 -1.16
CA ASP A 54 13.25 -16.76 -0.62
C ASP A 54 14.64 -16.51 0.00
N ASP A 55 15.38 -15.49 -0.46
CA ASP A 55 16.72 -15.16 0.05
C ASP A 55 16.66 -14.50 1.44
N LEU A 56 15.45 -14.17 1.92
CA LEU A 56 15.22 -13.64 3.26
C LEU A 56 15.28 -14.70 4.36
N ALA A 57 15.39 -15.98 4.00
CA ALA A 57 15.56 -17.06 4.98
C ALA A 57 16.81 -16.83 5.86
N GLY A 58 16.61 -16.82 7.18
CA GLY A 58 17.64 -16.55 8.16
C GLY A 58 18.09 -15.09 8.25
N LYS A 59 17.36 -14.14 7.66
CA LYS A 59 17.62 -12.70 7.70
C LYS A 59 16.83 -12.00 8.79
N ASN A 60 17.34 -10.84 9.24
CA ASN A 60 16.65 -9.98 10.20
C ASN A 60 15.78 -8.98 9.42
N VAL A 61 14.47 -9.11 9.55
CA VAL A 61 13.50 -8.25 8.89
C VAL A 61 12.91 -7.27 9.89
N VAL A 62 12.73 -6.02 9.48
CA VAL A 62 12.04 -4.99 10.26
C VAL A 62 10.80 -4.50 9.52
N VAL A 63 9.80 -4.08 10.27
CA VAL A 63 8.52 -3.61 9.77
C VAL A 63 7.96 -2.53 10.69
N GLN A 64 7.13 -1.62 10.19
CA GLN A 64 6.43 -0.68 11.07
C GLN A 64 5.32 -1.39 11.85
N ALA A 65 5.23 -1.09 13.14
CA ALA A 65 4.14 -1.57 13.99
C ALA A 65 2.75 -1.15 13.46
N ALA A 66 1.76 -2.04 13.58
CA ALA A 66 0.37 -1.82 13.15
C ALA A 66 0.21 -1.40 11.67
N SER A 67 1.16 -1.78 10.81
CA SER A 67 1.13 -1.52 9.36
C SER A 67 0.50 -2.68 8.59
N ALA A 68 0.05 -2.40 7.35
CA ALA A 68 -0.42 -3.44 6.43
C ALA A 68 0.70 -4.43 6.06
N ALA A 69 1.97 -3.98 6.00
CA ALA A 69 3.11 -4.88 5.80
C ALA A 69 3.23 -5.93 6.92
N LEU A 70 3.00 -5.52 8.18
CA LEU A 70 3.01 -6.46 9.31
C LEU A 70 1.84 -7.44 9.22
N ASP A 71 0.64 -6.95 8.87
CA ASP A 71 -0.54 -7.81 8.69
C ASP A 71 -0.32 -8.80 7.54
N ALA A 72 0.24 -8.34 6.42
CA ALA A 72 0.59 -9.19 5.27
C ALA A 72 1.58 -10.29 5.65
N LEU A 73 2.65 -9.96 6.38
CA LEU A 73 3.64 -10.93 6.86
C LEU A 73 3.05 -11.95 7.84
N ASN A 74 2.05 -11.57 8.62
CA ASN A 74 1.36 -12.45 9.56
C ASN A 74 0.20 -13.23 8.94
N SER A 75 -0.13 -12.98 7.67
CA SER A 75 -1.20 -13.70 6.96
C SER A 75 -0.87 -15.17 6.75
N ASP A 76 -1.89 -15.98 6.52
CA ASP A 76 -1.72 -17.42 6.21
C ASP A 76 -0.90 -17.66 4.94
N ASP A 77 -0.99 -16.73 3.97
CA ASP A 77 -0.28 -16.83 2.69
C ASP A 77 1.24 -16.62 2.85
N ASN A 78 1.66 -15.77 3.80
CA ASN A 78 3.05 -15.43 4.04
C ASN A 78 3.68 -16.09 5.28
N LYS A 79 2.94 -16.96 5.97
CA LYS A 79 3.43 -17.58 7.23
C LYS A 79 4.73 -18.35 7.08
N ASP A 80 4.92 -19.06 5.96
CA ASP A 80 6.12 -19.85 5.71
C ASP A 80 7.32 -18.94 5.41
N LEU A 81 7.11 -17.85 4.67
CA LEU A 81 8.10 -16.81 4.45
C LEU A 81 8.52 -16.19 5.78
N THR A 82 7.57 -15.71 6.57
CA THR A 82 7.81 -15.06 7.86
C THR A 82 8.51 -16.02 8.86
N ALA A 83 8.10 -17.27 8.90
CA ALA A 83 8.74 -18.29 9.74
C ALA A 83 10.19 -18.61 9.31
N SER A 84 10.58 -18.31 8.07
CA SER A 84 11.94 -18.49 7.58
C SER A 84 12.92 -17.42 8.06
N PHE A 85 12.45 -16.25 8.52
CA PHE A 85 13.29 -15.15 9.00
C PHE A 85 14.05 -15.52 10.27
N ALA A 86 15.25 -14.96 10.45
CA ALA A 86 15.93 -15.06 11.74
C ALA A 86 15.19 -14.28 12.82
N SER A 87 14.65 -13.10 12.45
CA SER A 87 13.80 -12.29 13.30
C SER A 87 12.90 -11.38 12.47
N LEU A 88 11.70 -11.08 13.01
CA LEU A 88 10.84 -9.99 12.56
C LEU A 88 10.70 -9.01 13.72
N THR A 89 11.14 -7.77 13.51
CA THR A 89 11.16 -6.73 14.57
C THR A 89 10.29 -5.55 14.16
N GLU A 90 9.35 -5.20 15.01
CA GLU A 90 8.50 -4.03 14.82
C GLU A 90 9.23 -2.75 15.23
N ASN A 91 9.14 -1.73 14.37
CA ASN A 91 9.65 -0.39 14.62
C ASN A 91 8.50 0.63 14.70
N PRO A 92 8.66 1.72 15.45
CA PRO A 92 7.59 2.73 15.57
C PRO A 92 7.37 3.52 14.27
N ASP A 93 8.38 3.63 13.44
CA ASP A 93 8.36 4.41 12.19
C ASP A 93 9.40 3.90 11.17
N TYR A 94 9.22 4.29 9.91
CA TYR A 94 10.10 3.88 8.81
C TYR A 94 11.49 4.52 8.87
N ASN A 95 11.67 5.72 9.47
CA ASN A 95 13.00 6.30 9.61
C ASN A 95 13.87 5.41 10.51
N THR A 96 13.30 4.90 11.61
CA THR A 96 13.97 3.94 12.49
C THR A 96 14.28 2.64 11.76
N ALA A 97 13.35 2.13 10.92
CA ALA A 97 13.57 0.94 10.11
C ALA A 97 14.75 1.11 9.14
N PHE A 98 14.81 2.24 8.42
CA PHE A 98 15.92 2.55 7.51
C PHE A 98 17.26 2.76 8.25
N MET A 99 17.25 3.33 9.46
CA MET A 99 18.48 3.41 10.29
C MET A 99 18.98 2.02 10.67
N ASN A 100 18.10 1.06 10.94
CA ASN A 100 18.48 -0.33 11.20
C ASN A 100 19.08 -0.99 9.97
N LEU A 101 18.52 -0.76 8.78
CA LEU A 101 19.09 -1.23 7.52
C LEU A 101 20.45 -0.59 7.23
N ASP A 102 20.59 0.73 7.42
CA ASP A 102 21.84 1.48 7.23
C ASP A 102 22.99 0.98 8.14
N SER A 103 22.66 0.60 9.36
CA SER A 103 23.64 0.10 10.34
C SER A 103 23.95 -1.39 10.21
N GLY A 104 23.23 -2.11 9.37
CA GLY A 104 23.32 -3.56 9.26
C GLY A 104 22.68 -4.32 10.43
N ALA A 105 21.88 -3.64 11.26
CA ALA A 105 21.08 -4.29 12.31
C ALA A 105 19.87 -5.03 11.73
N ALA A 106 19.41 -4.64 10.55
CA ALA A 106 18.41 -5.34 9.73
C ALA A 106 18.99 -5.63 8.35
N ASP A 107 18.51 -6.71 7.73
CA ASP A 107 18.86 -7.12 6.37
C ASP A 107 17.80 -6.64 5.36
N ALA A 108 16.54 -6.50 5.79
CA ALA A 108 15.42 -6.07 4.95
C ALA A 108 14.37 -5.27 5.75
N ILE A 109 13.62 -4.43 5.02
CA ILE A 109 12.46 -3.69 5.53
C ILE A 109 11.23 -4.14 4.75
N ALA A 110 10.18 -4.58 5.44
CA ALA A 110 8.85 -4.73 4.84
C ALA A 110 8.12 -3.38 4.91
N VAL A 111 7.66 -2.88 3.76
CA VAL A 111 7.16 -1.53 3.63
C VAL A 111 6.26 -1.39 2.40
N ASP A 112 5.41 -0.42 2.43
CA ASP A 112 4.60 0.13 1.36
C ASP A 112 5.46 0.62 0.19
N ILE A 113 5.10 0.26 -1.06
CA ILE A 113 5.90 0.62 -2.24
C ILE A 113 6.00 2.14 -2.43
N GLY A 114 4.92 2.89 -2.13
CA GLY A 114 4.94 4.35 -2.21
C GLY A 114 5.90 4.96 -1.18
N VAL A 115 5.87 4.44 0.06
CA VAL A 115 6.82 4.84 1.12
C VAL A 115 8.24 4.43 0.75
N ALA A 116 8.44 3.21 0.21
CA ALA A 116 9.76 2.75 -0.25
C ALA A 116 10.34 3.69 -1.31
N LYS A 117 9.60 3.96 -2.39
CA LYS A 117 10.01 4.89 -3.46
C LYS A 117 10.40 6.27 -2.90
N TYR A 118 9.57 6.86 -2.03
CA TYR A 118 9.86 8.13 -1.38
C TYR A 118 11.13 8.06 -0.52
N GLN A 119 11.26 7.07 0.33
CA GLN A 119 12.42 6.92 1.21
C GLN A 119 13.72 6.71 0.41
N LEU A 120 13.67 5.97 -0.68
CA LEU A 120 14.81 5.76 -1.56
C LEU A 120 15.21 7.06 -2.30
N SER A 121 14.22 7.87 -2.74
CA SER A 121 14.51 9.15 -3.40
C SER A 121 15.24 10.17 -2.52
N GLN A 122 15.17 10.02 -1.19
CA GLN A 122 15.86 10.88 -0.23
C GLN A 122 17.26 10.35 0.16
N ARG A 123 17.69 9.23 -0.41
CA ARG A 123 18.94 8.54 -0.09
C ARG A 123 19.87 8.49 -1.30
N GLU A 124 21.08 7.99 -1.09
CA GLU A 124 22.07 7.77 -2.14
C GLU A 124 21.51 6.81 -3.20
N GLU A 125 21.51 7.23 -4.44
CA GLU A 125 21.03 6.45 -5.57
C GLU A 125 21.78 5.11 -5.68
N GLY A 126 21.03 4.04 -5.87
CA GLY A 126 21.58 2.70 -6.03
C GLY A 126 22.04 2.03 -4.71
N LYS A 127 21.89 2.69 -3.56
CA LYS A 127 22.25 2.08 -2.27
C LYS A 127 21.29 0.98 -1.83
N TYR A 128 20.02 1.09 -2.21
CA TYR A 128 18.95 0.16 -1.87
C TYR A 128 18.20 -0.26 -3.11
N VAL A 129 17.57 -1.42 -3.03
CA VAL A 129 16.66 -1.94 -4.05
C VAL A 129 15.35 -2.39 -3.42
N ILE A 130 14.26 -2.23 -4.16
CA ILE A 130 12.98 -2.84 -3.87
C ILE A 130 12.97 -4.18 -4.59
N LEU A 131 12.62 -5.26 -3.91
CA LEU A 131 12.48 -6.57 -4.56
C LEU A 131 11.27 -6.56 -5.50
N ASP A 132 11.40 -7.19 -6.67
CA ASP A 132 10.35 -7.20 -7.71
C ASP A 132 9.11 -7.99 -7.29
N GLU A 133 9.26 -8.98 -6.42
CA GLU A 133 8.15 -9.80 -5.93
C GLU A 133 7.52 -9.13 -4.70
N PRO A 134 6.24 -8.71 -4.78
CA PRO A 134 5.55 -8.12 -3.65
C PRO A 134 5.18 -9.18 -2.60
N ILE A 135 5.13 -8.75 -1.33
CA ILE A 135 4.58 -9.56 -0.24
C ILE A 135 3.07 -9.72 -0.40
N GLN A 136 2.42 -8.63 -0.82
CA GLN A 136 0.97 -8.54 -1.02
C GLN A 136 0.62 -7.36 -1.91
N SER A 137 -0.36 -7.54 -2.80
CA SER A 137 -1.03 -6.44 -3.51
C SER A 137 -2.28 -6.05 -2.73
N GLU A 138 -2.59 -4.76 -2.70
CA GLU A 138 -3.69 -4.20 -1.92
C GLU A 138 -4.24 -2.92 -2.53
N GLU A 139 -5.33 -2.41 -1.97
CA GLU A 139 -6.00 -1.19 -2.41
C GLU A 139 -6.10 -0.17 -1.27
N TYR A 140 -5.86 1.11 -1.58
CA TYR A 140 -6.07 2.20 -0.64
C TYR A 140 -7.45 2.81 -0.79
N GLY A 141 -8.10 3.04 0.35
CA GLY A 141 -9.33 3.81 0.46
C GLY A 141 -9.25 4.88 1.54
N ILE A 142 -10.29 5.71 1.60
CA ILE A 142 -10.49 6.65 2.71
C ILE A 142 -11.34 5.93 3.74
N GLY A 143 -10.80 5.73 4.95
CA GLY A 143 -11.51 5.08 6.04
C GLY A 143 -12.26 6.07 6.91
N PHE A 144 -13.56 5.87 7.07
CA PHE A 144 -14.43 6.65 7.95
C PHE A 144 -14.88 5.79 9.12
N LYS A 145 -15.32 6.43 10.21
CA LYS A 145 -15.94 5.71 11.32
C LYS A 145 -17.08 4.83 10.81
N LYS A 146 -17.11 3.58 11.26
CA LYS A 146 -18.14 2.61 10.86
C LYS A 146 -19.56 3.18 11.00
N GLY A 147 -20.34 3.16 9.91
CA GLY A 147 -21.70 3.68 9.83
C GLY A 147 -21.77 5.17 9.49
N ASN A 148 -20.66 5.87 9.22
CA ASN A 148 -20.66 7.27 8.80
C ASN A 148 -20.73 7.41 7.27
N ASP A 149 -21.79 6.83 6.67
CA ASP A 149 -22.00 6.78 5.23
C ASP A 149 -22.21 8.17 4.62
N GLU A 150 -22.91 9.08 5.33
CA GLU A 150 -23.18 10.45 4.85
C GLU A 150 -21.89 11.24 4.60
N LEU A 151 -20.94 11.17 5.52
CA LEU A 151 -19.67 11.86 5.36
C LEU A 151 -18.82 11.18 4.25
N LYS A 152 -18.81 9.85 4.20
CA LYS A 152 -18.13 9.09 3.15
C LYS A 152 -18.65 9.48 1.79
N ASP A 153 -19.99 9.48 1.59
CA ASP A 153 -20.60 9.84 0.32
C ASP A 153 -20.26 11.28 -0.09
N THR A 154 -20.37 12.23 0.86
CA THR A 154 -20.04 13.64 0.61
C THR A 154 -18.58 13.82 0.16
N VAL A 155 -17.63 13.20 0.86
CA VAL A 155 -16.20 13.31 0.53
C VAL A 155 -15.91 12.62 -0.81
N TRP A 156 -16.46 11.42 -1.02
CA TRP A 156 -16.19 10.66 -2.23
C TRP A 156 -16.76 11.33 -3.49
N GLU A 157 -17.97 11.91 -3.41
CA GLU A 157 -18.53 12.71 -4.51
C GLU A 157 -17.63 13.89 -4.91
N GLU A 158 -16.99 14.55 -3.96
CA GLU A 158 -16.06 15.64 -4.26
C GLU A 158 -14.75 15.12 -4.87
N VAL A 159 -14.25 13.94 -4.43
CA VAL A 159 -13.08 13.28 -5.05
C VAL A 159 -13.38 12.96 -6.52
N LEU A 160 -14.56 12.38 -6.81
CA LEU A 160 -14.96 12.07 -8.20
C LEU A 160 -15.07 13.33 -9.07
N LYS A 161 -15.60 14.44 -8.55
CA LYS A 161 -15.62 15.72 -9.28
C LYS A 161 -14.22 16.24 -9.61
N LEU A 162 -13.26 16.07 -8.69
CA LEU A 162 -11.87 16.45 -8.93
C LEU A 162 -11.20 15.51 -9.93
N TYR A 163 -11.55 14.23 -9.92
CA TYR A 163 -11.08 13.25 -10.89
C TYR A 163 -11.60 13.60 -12.29
N ASP A 164 -12.90 13.85 -12.46
CA ASP A 164 -13.51 14.26 -13.73
C ASP A 164 -12.91 15.56 -14.28
N ALA A 165 -12.48 16.46 -13.39
CA ALA A 165 -11.79 17.69 -13.76
C ALA A 165 -10.30 17.49 -14.11
N GLY A 166 -9.76 16.27 -13.99
CA GLY A 166 -8.34 15.94 -14.23
C GLY A 166 -7.38 16.46 -13.17
N GLU A 167 -7.89 16.89 -12.01
CA GLU A 167 -7.03 17.39 -10.92
C GLU A 167 -6.37 16.23 -10.16
N VAL A 168 -7.04 15.08 -10.04
CA VAL A 168 -6.47 13.89 -9.42
C VAL A 168 -5.34 13.32 -10.27
N ASP A 169 -5.50 13.27 -11.60
CA ASP A 169 -4.44 12.81 -12.53
C ASP A 169 -3.18 13.68 -12.40
N LYS A 170 -3.34 15.03 -12.37
CA LYS A 170 -2.22 15.96 -12.18
C LYS A 170 -1.49 15.74 -10.85
N LEU A 171 -2.23 15.43 -9.79
CA LEU A 171 -1.63 15.12 -8.49
C LEU A 171 -0.89 13.77 -8.54
N ALA A 172 -1.49 12.76 -9.16
CA ALA A 172 -0.88 11.43 -9.32
C ALA A 172 0.43 11.51 -10.14
N GLU A 173 0.44 12.27 -11.23
CA GLU A 173 1.66 12.56 -12.01
C GLU A 173 2.72 13.29 -11.15
N LYS A 174 2.31 14.34 -10.43
CA LYS A 174 3.22 15.13 -9.59
C LYS A 174 3.91 14.32 -8.51
N TYR A 175 3.21 13.33 -7.96
CA TYR A 175 3.72 12.47 -6.88
C TYR A 175 4.21 11.10 -7.38
N GLU A 176 4.30 10.91 -8.72
CA GLU A 176 4.82 9.70 -9.37
C GLU A 176 4.05 8.42 -8.99
N VAL A 177 2.72 8.54 -8.84
CA VAL A 177 1.80 7.43 -8.50
C VAL A 177 0.68 7.27 -9.55
N ALA A 178 0.84 7.83 -10.76
CA ALA A 178 -0.16 7.78 -11.80
C ALA A 178 -0.45 6.34 -12.29
N ASP A 179 0.54 5.48 -12.25
CA ASP A 179 0.44 4.05 -12.57
C ASP A 179 -0.31 3.22 -11.50
N MET A 180 -0.50 3.81 -10.32
CA MET A 180 -1.20 3.19 -9.19
C MET A 180 -2.66 3.66 -9.08
N LEU A 181 -3.06 4.72 -9.81
CA LEU A 181 -4.41 5.29 -9.74
C LEU A 181 -5.45 4.30 -10.29
N CYS A 182 -6.49 3.98 -9.50
CA CYS A 182 -7.53 3.03 -9.89
C CYS A 182 -8.96 3.61 -9.87
N ILE A 183 -9.13 4.92 -9.67
CA ILE A 183 -10.46 5.55 -9.76
C ILE A 183 -11.04 5.37 -11.15
N GLY A 184 -12.27 4.80 -11.24
CA GLY A 184 -12.99 4.61 -12.49
C GLY A 184 -12.55 3.38 -13.31
N ASP A 185 -11.73 2.48 -12.77
CA ASP A 185 -11.32 1.27 -13.50
C ASP A 185 -12.47 0.28 -13.69
N ASP A 186 -13.46 0.27 -12.83
CA ASP A 186 -14.67 -0.54 -12.96
C ASP A 186 -15.52 -0.12 -14.17
N GLU A 187 -15.58 1.17 -14.50
CA GLU A 187 -16.29 1.68 -15.68
C GLU A 187 -15.57 1.30 -16.99
N LYS A 188 -14.23 1.23 -16.97
CA LYS A 188 -13.43 0.82 -18.15
C LYS A 188 -13.51 -0.68 -18.44
N SER A 189 -13.88 -1.50 -17.46
CA SER A 189 -14.01 -2.96 -17.61
C SER A 189 -15.30 -3.35 -18.33
N ASP A 190 -16.36 -2.57 -18.20
CA ASP A 190 -17.65 -2.83 -18.87
C ASP A 190 -17.64 -2.39 -20.34
N ASP A 191 -16.98 -1.29 -20.69
CA ASP A 191 -16.83 -0.85 -22.09
C ASP A 191 -16.02 -1.83 -22.96
N LYS A 192 -15.10 -2.61 -22.38
CA LYS A 192 -14.35 -3.65 -23.11
C LYS A 192 -15.14 -4.93 -23.36
N LYS A 193 -16.22 -5.17 -22.63
CA LYS A 193 -17.10 -6.35 -22.85
C LYS A 193 -18.08 -6.12 -24.00
N ASP A 194 -18.51 -4.89 -24.24
CA ASP A 194 -19.45 -4.57 -25.31
C ASP A 194 -18.80 -4.54 -26.70
N ASP A 195 -17.50 -4.23 -26.80
CA ASP A 195 -16.77 -4.20 -28.08
C ASP A 195 -16.35 -5.60 -28.56
N ALA A 196 -16.30 -6.60 -27.69
CA ALA A 196 -15.98 -7.99 -28.06
C ALA A 196 -17.18 -8.77 -28.62
N SER A 197 -18.42 -8.27 -28.45
CA SER A 197 -19.63 -8.97 -28.87
C SER A 197 -20.07 -8.65 -30.32
N TYR A 198 -19.52 -7.61 -30.96
CA TYR A 198 -19.87 -7.21 -32.33
C TYR A 198 -18.97 -7.78 -33.42
N SER A 199 -17.89 -8.48 -33.07
CA SER A 199 -16.93 -9.00 -34.07
C SER A 199 -17.20 -10.45 -34.54
N SER A 200 -18.27 -11.12 -34.09
CA SER A 200 -18.56 -12.54 -34.44
C SER A 200 -19.78 -12.76 -35.29
N LEU A 201 -20.37 -11.71 -35.93
CA LEU A 201 -21.57 -11.81 -36.75
C LEU A 201 -21.38 -11.38 -38.22
N LEU A 202 -20.17 -11.53 -38.79
CA LEU A 202 -19.93 -11.38 -40.22
C LEU A 202 -18.93 -12.44 -40.71
N VAL A 203 -19.39 -13.67 -40.89
CA VAL A 203 -18.91 -14.64 -41.90
C VAL A 203 -20.08 -15.46 -42.36
#